data_16df3ba2a17639973e72b23fc6d7c133
#
_entry.id   16df3ba2a17639973e72b23fc6d7c133
#
_cell.length_a   1.000
_cell.length_b   1.000
_cell.length_c   1.000
_cell.angle_alpha   90.00
_cell.angle_beta   90.00
_cell.angle_gamma   90.00
#
_symmetry.space_group_name_H-M   'P 1'
#
loop_
_entity.id
_entity.type
_entity.pdbx_description
1 polymer ?
#
loop_
_entity_poly.entity_id
_entity_poly.type
_entity_poly.pdbx_seq_one_letter_code
_entity_poly.pdbx_strand_id
1 'polypeptide(L)'
;MKKGIKTALTILLLLLLIAAAGTLAYTGERVYIGSVNLTDNEQTALDRERQLLACGIDPYVFSMTYNIEQIYIASSLDSHKIPADFISIDGEKNRDTAILVHGLGGNRLSNYAVAELFLRHGWNVITYDQRASGENLAKYNTFGYLESNDAINYVNYADKLVDSDKRIVLWGTSFGGATVGVAMANDYVNSRVSAAVMDCPVSSMRDMVSFELEGISESTGMPAELMLWAGGIALKLHMGFSLEDVEITDYVNRSQIPLLVINSKADETTPFYMGQEIFFASGADKKDIFTSPDSAHAHIFFDNPRQYERKMFGFIDSIPAPTGEGETDETENAGEPAAA
;
A
#
# COMPACT_ATOMS: atom_id res chain seq x y z
N MET A 1 -38.76 11.80 52.10
CA MET A 1 -39.10 11.40 50.71
C MET A 1 -38.29 12.11 49.63
N LYS A 2 -38.28 13.44 49.52
CA LYS A 2 -37.57 14.18 48.43
C LYS A 2 -36.05 13.90 48.32
N LYS A 3 -35.32 13.69 49.46
CA LYS A 3 -33.88 13.41 49.47
C LYS A 3 -33.54 12.01 48.95
N GLY A 4 -34.33 10.98 49.31
CA GLY A 4 -34.16 9.61 48.83
C GLY A 4 -34.42 9.47 47.33
N ILE A 5 -35.41 10.18 46.79
CA ILE A 5 -35.71 10.17 45.35
C ILE A 5 -34.56 10.82 44.55
N LYS A 6 -34.01 11.95 45.03
CA LYS A 6 -32.83 12.58 44.38
C LYS A 6 -31.63 11.63 44.36
N THR A 7 -31.33 10.95 45.45
CA THR A 7 -30.24 9.96 45.53
C THR A 7 -30.48 8.79 44.56
N ALA A 8 -31.67 8.24 44.49
CA ALA A 8 -32.02 7.16 43.57
C ALA A 8 -31.86 7.59 42.08
N LEU A 9 -32.33 8.79 41.74
CA LEU A 9 -32.15 9.35 40.38
C LEU A 9 -30.68 9.59 40.03
N THR A 10 -29.86 10.06 40.98
CA THR A 10 -28.42 10.22 40.75
C THR A 10 -27.72 8.88 40.51
N ILE A 11 -28.03 7.85 41.30
CA ILE A 11 -27.51 6.49 41.12
C ILE A 11 -27.94 5.92 39.74
N LEU A 12 -29.21 6.07 39.37
CA LEU A 12 -29.70 5.62 38.07
C LEU A 12 -28.97 6.32 36.92
N LEU A 13 -28.77 7.64 37.01
CA LEU A 13 -28.02 8.40 36.00
C LEU A 13 -26.58 7.92 35.90
N LEU A 14 -25.88 7.70 37.03
CA LEU A 14 -24.55 7.15 37.05
C LEU A 14 -24.44 5.77 36.41
N LEU A 15 -25.41 4.89 36.70
CA LEU A 15 -25.50 3.57 36.09
C LEU A 15 -25.68 3.65 34.57
N LEU A 16 -26.56 4.54 34.10
CA LEU A 16 -26.79 4.79 32.68
C LEU A 16 -25.54 5.34 31.99
N LEU A 17 -24.81 6.24 32.62
CA LEU A 17 -23.55 6.79 32.11
C LEU A 17 -22.46 5.69 32.03
N ILE A 18 -22.34 4.83 33.04
CA ILE A 18 -21.42 3.71 33.05
C ILE A 18 -21.78 2.72 31.93
N ALA A 19 -23.05 2.40 31.76
CA ALA A 19 -23.54 1.53 30.70
C ALA A 19 -23.22 2.12 29.31
N ALA A 20 -23.50 3.39 29.09
CA ALA A 20 -23.22 4.08 27.85
C ALA A 20 -21.69 4.11 27.54
N ALA A 21 -20.87 4.42 28.54
CA ALA A 21 -19.42 4.39 28.39
C ALA A 21 -18.90 2.98 28.07
N GLY A 22 -19.45 1.96 28.73
CA GLY A 22 -19.09 0.55 28.45
C GLY A 22 -19.50 0.11 27.05
N THR A 23 -20.69 0.51 26.57
CA THR A 23 -21.13 0.25 25.20
C THR A 23 -20.21 0.93 24.20
N LEU A 24 -19.86 2.18 24.43
CA LEU A 24 -18.98 2.95 23.54
C LEU A 24 -17.57 2.35 23.49
N ALA A 25 -17.02 1.96 24.64
CA ALA A 25 -15.71 1.29 24.70
C ALA A 25 -15.74 -0.06 23.97
N TYR A 26 -16.79 -0.85 24.16
CA TYR A 26 -16.97 -2.11 23.42
C TYR A 26 -17.09 -1.87 21.91
N THR A 27 -17.86 -0.88 21.49
CA THR A 27 -17.99 -0.51 20.07
C THR A 27 -16.65 -0.09 19.50
N GLY A 28 -15.90 0.77 20.19
CA GLY A 28 -14.58 1.21 19.78
C GLY A 28 -13.61 0.04 19.59
N GLU A 29 -13.61 -0.91 20.52
CA GLU A 29 -12.79 -2.13 20.41
C GLU A 29 -13.19 -2.98 19.21
N ARG A 30 -14.49 -3.14 18.92
CA ARG A 30 -14.98 -3.88 17.75
C ARG A 30 -14.59 -3.21 16.43
N VAL A 31 -14.69 -1.89 16.35
CA VAL A 31 -14.26 -1.12 15.17
C VAL A 31 -12.76 -1.23 14.98
N TYR A 32 -11.95 -1.06 16.03
CA TYR A 32 -10.50 -1.26 15.98
C TYR A 32 -10.15 -2.65 15.43
N ILE A 33 -10.69 -3.71 16.04
CA ILE A 33 -10.41 -5.09 15.60
C ILE A 33 -10.80 -5.27 14.12
N GLY A 34 -11.97 -4.78 13.71
CA GLY A 34 -12.46 -4.85 12.33
C GLY A 34 -11.61 -4.04 11.35
N SER A 35 -10.97 -2.95 11.80
CA SER A 35 -10.15 -2.09 10.95
C SER A 35 -8.74 -2.60 10.69
N VAL A 36 -8.22 -3.52 11.53
CA VAL A 36 -6.81 -4.00 11.42
C VAL A 36 -6.68 -5.51 11.20
N ASN A 37 -7.77 -6.27 11.31
CA ASN A 37 -7.79 -7.70 10.98
C ASN A 37 -8.66 -7.92 9.74
N LEU A 38 -8.24 -7.34 8.63
CA LEU A 38 -9.01 -7.33 7.37
C LEU A 38 -8.82 -8.62 6.57
N THR A 39 -7.71 -9.32 6.79
CA THR A 39 -7.37 -10.56 6.08
C THR A 39 -6.97 -11.67 7.04
N ASP A 40 -7.16 -12.90 6.59
CA ASP A 40 -6.59 -14.09 7.18
C ASP A 40 -5.44 -14.56 6.27
N ASN A 41 -4.21 -14.53 6.77
CA ASN A 41 -3.04 -14.91 5.99
C ASN A 41 -3.05 -16.39 5.61
N GLU A 42 -3.61 -17.29 6.43
CA GLU A 42 -3.76 -18.71 6.09
C GLU A 42 -4.69 -18.86 4.89
N GLN A 43 -5.83 -18.18 4.87
CA GLN A 43 -6.75 -18.20 3.72
C GLN A 43 -6.13 -17.62 2.47
N THR A 44 -5.45 -16.48 2.58
CA THR A 44 -4.76 -15.87 1.41
C THR A 44 -3.61 -16.73 0.89
N ALA A 45 -2.93 -17.48 1.76
CA ALA A 45 -1.91 -18.45 1.36
C ALA A 45 -2.49 -19.67 0.63
N LEU A 46 -3.63 -20.18 1.09
CA LEU A 46 -4.34 -21.32 0.44
C LEU A 46 -4.88 -20.94 -0.95
N ASP A 47 -5.24 -19.69 -1.15
CA ASP A 47 -5.81 -19.19 -2.40
C ASP A 47 -4.76 -18.91 -3.51
N ARG A 48 -3.49 -19.20 -3.29
CA ARG A 48 -2.37 -18.87 -4.19
C ARG A 48 -2.59 -19.30 -5.64
N GLU A 49 -2.87 -20.59 -5.85
CA GLU A 49 -3.09 -21.13 -7.21
C GLU A 49 -4.35 -20.55 -7.85
N ARG A 50 -5.42 -20.38 -7.07
CA ARG A 50 -6.66 -19.77 -7.55
C ARG A 50 -6.43 -18.32 -8.01
N GLN A 51 -5.62 -17.56 -7.31
CA GLN A 51 -5.29 -16.19 -7.69
C GLN A 51 -4.46 -16.12 -8.98
N LEU A 52 -3.48 -17.01 -9.18
CA LEU A 52 -2.74 -17.13 -10.43
C LEU A 52 -3.66 -17.43 -11.60
N LEU A 53 -4.54 -18.43 -11.45
CA LEU A 53 -5.49 -18.82 -12.49
C LEU A 53 -6.49 -17.69 -12.79
N ALA A 54 -6.94 -16.96 -11.77
CA ALA A 54 -7.83 -15.81 -11.96
C ALA A 54 -7.14 -14.66 -12.71
N CYS A 55 -5.83 -14.52 -12.56
CA CYS A 55 -5.01 -13.58 -13.32
C CYS A 55 -4.68 -14.09 -14.76
N GLY A 56 -5.15 -15.27 -15.15
CA GLY A 56 -4.85 -15.87 -16.44
C GLY A 56 -3.43 -16.40 -16.59
N ILE A 57 -2.72 -16.58 -15.49
CA ILE A 57 -1.34 -17.08 -15.44
C ILE A 57 -1.36 -18.59 -15.19
N ASP A 58 -0.82 -19.36 -16.12
CA ASP A 58 -0.47 -20.75 -15.87
C ASP A 58 0.87 -20.80 -15.10
N PRO A 59 0.86 -21.26 -13.83
CA PRO A 59 2.07 -21.21 -12.99
C PRO A 59 3.22 -22.06 -13.53
N TYR A 60 2.91 -23.15 -14.22
CA TYR A 60 3.92 -24.01 -14.84
C TYR A 60 4.59 -23.29 -16.03
N VAL A 61 3.78 -22.74 -16.95
CA VAL A 61 4.30 -21.98 -18.10
C VAL A 61 5.11 -20.78 -17.64
N PHE A 62 4.62 -20.06 -16.63
CA PHE A 62 5.31 -18.89 -16.08
C PHE A 62 6.67 -19.27 -15.49
N SER A 63 6.75 -20.34 -14.68
CA SER A 63 8.01 -20.83 -14.08
C SER A 63 9.00 -21.41 -15.08
N MET A 64 8.52 -21.88 -16.24
CA MET A 64 9.39 -22.34 -17.33
C MET A 64 9.89 -21.19 -18.20
N THR A 65 9.21 -20.03 -18.16
CA THR A 65 9.54 -18.86 -18.97
C THR A 65 10.47 -17.89 -18.24
N TYR A 66 10.29 -17.75 -16.92
CA TYR A 66 11.00 -16.75 -16.11
C TYR A 66 11.74 -17.42 -14.95
N ASN A 67 12.86 -16.82 -14.56
CA ASN A 67 13.60 -17.23 -13.37
C ASN A 67 12.95 -16.62 -12.14
N ILE A 68 12.51 -17.46 -11.20
CA ILE A 68 11.84 -17.05 -9.95
C ILE A 68 12.73 -17.46 -8.77
N GLU A 69 13.28 -16.49 -8.08
CA GLU A 69 14.05 -16.66 -6.85
C GLU A 69 13.18 -16.24 -5.65
N GLN A 70 12.86 -17.19 -4.77
CA GLN A 70 12.19 -16.86 -3.50
C GLN A 70 13.17 -16.17 -2.56
N ILE A 71 12.82 -14.97 -2.13
CA ILE A 71 13.63 -14.15 -1.25
C ILE A 71 12.88 -13.79 0.03
N TYR A 72 13.66 -13.49 1.06
CA TYR A 72 13.14 -13.10 2.37
C TYR A 72 13.99 -11.98 2.94
N ILE A 73 13.36 -10.91 3.37
CA ILE A 73 14.01 -9.86 4.15
C ILE A 73 13.32 -9.70 5.50
N ALA A 74 14.03 -9.15 6.47
CA ALA A 74 13.43 -8.79 7.75
C ALA A 74 12.85 -7.38 7.66
N SER A 75 11.66 -7.17 8.19
CA SER A 75 11.10 -5.83 8.35
C SER A 75 11.95 -5.01 9.31
N SER A 76 12.25 -3.78 8.93
CA SER A 76 12.97 -2.83 9.79
C SER A 76 12.14 -2.37 10.98
N LEU A 77 10.80 -2.54 10.91
CA LEU A 77 9.87 -2.09 11.94
C LEU A 77 9.83 -3.04 13.16
N ASP A 78 9.71 -4.34 12.90
CA ASP A 78 9.44 -5.35 13.94
C ASP A 78 10.12 -6.70 13.68
N SER A 79 11.05 -6.73 12.71
CA SER A 79 11.90 -7.88 12.37
C SER A 79 11.14 -9.13 11.88
N HIS A 80 9.83 -9.03 11.55
CA HIS A 80 9.14 -10.14 10.93
C HIS A 80 9.71 -10.43 9.54
N LYS A 81 9.52 -11.64 9.06
CA LYS A 81 9.98 -12.08 7.76
C LYS A 81 9.00 -11.62 6.68
N ILE A 82 9.49 -10.91 5.67
CA ILE A 82 8.69 -10.47 4.52
C ILE A 82 9.03 -11.37 3.33
N PRO A 83 8.17 -12.33 2.96
CA PRO A 83 8.38 -13.21 1.82
C PRO A 83 8.15 -12.50 0.50
N ALA A 84 8.99 -12.76 -0.51
CA ALA A 84 8.84 -12.23 -1.86
C ALA A 84 9.38 -13.20 -2.91
N ASP A 85 9.01 -12.93 -4.15
CA ASP A 85 9.60 -13.53 -5.34
C ASP A 85 10.35 -12.43 -6.11
N PHE A 86 11.63 -12.65 -6.36
CA PHE A 86 12.42 -11.91 -7.34
C PHE A 86 12.31 -12.64 -8.67
N ILE A 87 11.77 -11.96 -9.67
CA ILE A 87 11.48 -12.55 -10.98
C ILE A 87 12.29 -11.83 -12.05
N SER A 88 13.00 -12.60 -12.86
CA SER A 88 13.84 -12.08 -13.94
C SER A 88 13.72 -12.96 -15.20
N ILE A 89 14.16 -12.44 -16.35
CA ILE A 89 14.13 -13.18 -17.61
C ILE A 89 15.17 -14.30 -17.62
N ASP A 90 16.38 -14.01 -17.10
CA ASP A 90 17.56 -14.87 -17.22
C ASP A 90 18.43 -14.94 -15.97
N GLY A 91 17.98 -14.42 -14.84
CA GLY A 91 18.73 -14.38 -13.58
C GLY A 91 19.63 -13.14 -13.41
N GLU A 92 19.77 -12.28 -14.43
CA GLU A 92 20.52 -11.03 -14.31
C GLU A 92 19.80 -10.06 -13.37
N LYS A 93 20.51 -9.56 -12.35
CA LYS A 93 19.95 -8.71 -11.30
C LYS A 93 20.07 -7.22 -11.60
N ASN A 94 21.11 -6.81 -12.34
CA ASN A 94 21.37 -5.40 -12.62
C ASN A 94 20.53 -4.86 -13.80
N ARG A 95 19.22 -4.72 -13.56
CA ARG A 95 18.25 -4.17 -14.53
C ARG A 95 17.29 -3.21 -13.84
N ASP A 96 16.61 -2.39 -14.63
CA ASP A 96 15.42 -1.67 -14.16
C ASP A 96 14.52 -2.64 -13.41
N THR A 97 14.05 -2.25 -12.22
CA THR A 97 13.32 -3.15 -11.32
C THR A 97 11.98 -2.55 -10.87
N ALA A 98 10.91 -3.30 -11.03
CA ALA A 98 9.59 -2.95 -10.51
C ALA A 98 9.32 -3.68 -9.19
N ILE A 99 8.82 -2.97 -8.19
CA ILE A 99 8.35 -3.53 -6.92
C ILE A 99 6.83 -3.47 -6.93
N LEU A 100 6.17 -4.64 -6.88
CA LEU A 100 4.73 -4.76 -7.02
C LEU A 100 4.08 -5.08 -5.67
N VAL A 101 3.08 -4.26 -5.31
CA VAL A 101 2.36 -4.33 -4.04
C VAL A 101 0.91 -4.72 -4.28
N HIS A 102 0.50 -5.89 -3.79
CA HIS A 102 -0.84 -6.44 -4.02
C HIS A 102 -1.93 -5.74 -3.19
N GLY A 103 -3.19 -5.89 -3.62
CA GLY A 103 -4.37 -5.41 -2.89
C GLY A 103 -4.74 -6.28 -1.68
N LEU A 104 -5.75 -5.82 -0.92
CA LEU A 104 -6.28 -6.55 0.23
C LEU A 104 -6.81 -7.93 -0.20
N GLY A 105 -6.55 -8.95 0.60
CA GLY A 105 -6.94 -10.34 0.31
C GLY A 105 -6.11 -11.03 -0.76
N GLY A 106 -5.16 -10.33 -1.38
CA GLY A 106 -4.16 -10.87 -2.29
C GLY A 106 -2.95 -11.46 -1.60
N ASN A 107 -1.98 -11.86 -2.40
CA ASN A 107 -0.63 -12.22 -2.03
C ASN A 107 0.31 -11.87 -3.19
N ARG A 108 1.62 -12.16 -3.07
CA ARG A 108 2.61 -11.82 -4.10
C ARG A 108 2.28 -12.37 -5.50
N LEU A 109 1.58 -13.52 -5.57
CA LEU A 109 1.22 -14.13 -6.85
C LEU A 109 0.10 -13.38 -7.58
N SER A 110 -0.73 -12.61 -6.87
CA SER A 110 -1.80 -11.80 -7.46
C SER A 110 -1.28 -10.78 -8.47
N ASN A 111 0.01 -10.41 -8.36
CA ASN A 111 0.63 -9.42 -9.24
C ASN A 111 1.32 -10.04 -10.47
N TYR A 112 1.31 -11.36 -10.65
CA TYR A 112 2.09 -12.02 -11.71
C TYR A 112 1.67 -11.60 -13.12
N ALA A 113 0.40 -11.27 -13.35
CA ALA A 113 -0.03 -10.77 -14.65
C ALA A 113 0.58 -9.39 -14.97
N VAL A 114 0.68 -8.50 -13.97
CA VAL A 114 1.37 -7.21 -14.12
C VAL A 114 2.90 -7.41 -14.14
N ALA A 115 3.41 -8.37 -13.36
CA ALA A 115 4.83 -8.74 -13.41
C ALA A 115 5.26 -9.14 -14.83
N GLU A 116 4.42 -9.91 -15.53
CA GLU A 116 4.70 -10.30 -16.91
C GLU A 116 4.79 -9.11 -17.87
N LEU A 117 4.04 -8.03 -17.65
CA LEU A 117 4.21 -6.79 -18.41
C LEU A 117 5.62 -6.22 -18.26
N PHE A 118 6.08 -6.06 -17.02
CA PHE A 118 7.42 -5.54 -16.74
C PHE A 118 8.52 -6.45 -17.30
N LEU A 119 8.40 -7.76 -17.12
CA LEU A 119 9.35 -8.75 -17.66
C LEU A 119 9.44 -8.68 -19.18
N ARG A 120 8.33 -8.56 -19.91
CA ARG A 120 8.32 -8.39 -21.38
C ARG A 120 8.98 -7.09 -21.84
N HIS A 121 9.00 -6.06 -20.99
CA HIS A 121 9.72 -4.81 -21.23
C HIS A 121 11.18 -4.85 -20.75
N GLY A 122 11.69 -6.02 -20.35
CA GLY A 122 13.11 -6.21 -19.97
C GLY A 122 13.43 -5.83 -18.53
N TRP A 123 12.44 -5.60 -17.69
CA TRP A 123 12.59 -5.27 -16.28
C TRP A 123 12.69 -6.52 -15.40
N ASN A 124 13.33 -6.40 -14.26
CA ASN A 124 13.15 -7.35 -13.16
C ASN A 124 11.94 -6.95 -12.32
N VAL A 125 11.40 -7.91 -11.57
CA VAL A 125 10.24 -7.69 -10.70
C VAL A 125 10.52 -8.25 -9.31
N ILE A 126 10.15 -7.50 -8.29
CA ILE A 126 9.99 -7.98 -6.93
C ILE A 126 8.50 -7.87 -6.58
N THR A 127 7.89 -8.97 -6.18
CA THR A 127 6.54 -8.99 -5.62
C THR A 127 6.57 -9.70 -4.28
N TYR A 128 5.94 -9.12 -3.26
CA TYR A 128 6.05 -9.62 -1.89
C TYR A 128 4.68 -9.75 -1.22
N ASP A 129 4.60 -10.58 -0.20
CA ASP A 129 3.42 -10.73 0.63
C ASP A 129 3.37 -9.57 1.63
N GLN A 130 2.35 -8.71 1.54
CA GLN A 130 2.09 -7.68 2.52
C GLN A 130 1.73 -8.28 3.89
N ARG A 131 1.73 -7.45 4.93
CA ARG A 131 1.38 -7.88 6.31
C ARG A 131 0.04 -8.62 6.33
N ALA A 132 -0.07 -9.65 7.15
CA ALA A 132 -1.24 -10.51 7.29
C ALA A 132 -1.74 -11.14 5.96
N SER A 133 -0.84 -11.40 5.02
CA SER A 133 -1.18 -12.00 3.72
C SER A 133 -0.14 -13.04 3.29
N GLY A 134 -0.60 -14.06 2.58
CA GLY A 134 0.27 -15.11 2.05
C GLY A 134 1.11 -15.79 3.13
N GLU A 135 2.42 -15.79 2.97
CA GLU A 135 3.37 -16.34 3.94
C GLU A 135 3.91 -15.29 4.94
N ASN A 136 3.43 -14.04 4.86
CA ASN A 136 3.79 -12.99 5.82
C ASN A 136 2.93 -13.11 7.09
N LEU A 137 3.56 -13.51 8.18
CA LEU A 137 2.91 -13.76 9.47
C LEU A 137 2.74 -12.50 10.35
N ALA A 138 3.06 -11.32 9.86
CA ALA A 138 2.72 -10.09 10.55
C ALA A 138 1.21 -9.98 10.74
N LYS A 139 0.78 -9.48 11.90
CA LYS A 139 -0.57 -9.74 12.40
C LYS A 139 -1.66 -8.80 11.87
N TYR A 140 -1.31 -7.57 11.48
CA TYR A 140 -2.28 -6.52 11.24
C TYR A 140 -2.13 -5.90 9.85
N ASN A 141 -3.27 -5.50 9.26
CA ASN A 141 -3.34 -4.64 8.09
C ASN A 141 -3.63 -3.21 8.54
N THR A 142 -3.02 -2.20 7.93
CA THR A 142 -3.14 -0.80 8.38
C THR A 142 -3.28 0.20 7.24
N PHE A 143 -3.90 -0.20 6.13
CA PHE A 143 -4.11 0.64 4.94
C PHE A 143 -2.83 1.33 4.43
N GLY A 144 -1.72 0.58 4.45
CA GLY A 144 -0.43 1.07 3.99
C GLY A 144 0.44 1.70 5.07
N TYR A 145 -0.08 2.03 6.25
CA TYR A 145 0.67 2.74 7.29
C TYR A 145 1.89 1.94 7.77
N LEU A 146 1.70 0.72 8.26
CA LEU A 146 2.81 -0.18 8.64
C LEU A 146 3.42 -0.90 7.43
N GLU A 147 2.59 -1.24 6.44
CA GLU A 147 3.01 -1.92 5.21
C GLU A 147 4.02 -1.11 4.41
N SER A 148 3.97 0.23 4.48
CA SER A 148 4.93 1.10 3.80
C SER A 148 6.37 0.83 4.21
N ASN A 149 6.62 0.45 5.48
CA ASN A 149 7.96 0.08 5.93
C ASN A 149 8.49 -1.15 5.19
N ASP A 150 7.64 -2.13 4.91
CA ASP A 150 8.01 -3.33 4.18
C ASP A 150 8.30 -2.99 2.70
N ALA A 151 7.52 -2.08 2.09
CA ALA A 151 7.81 -1.54 0.76
C ALA A 151 9.16 -0.80 0.71
N ILE A 152 9.46 0.06 1.69
CA ILE A 152 10.74 0.76 1.83
C ILE A 152 11.89 -0.23 1.95
N ASN A 153 11.73 -1.31 2.72
CA ASN A 153 12.73 -2.36 2.85
C ASN A 153 13.01 -3.04 1.49
N TYR A 154 12.00 -3.25 0.64
CA TYR A 154 12.18 -3.79 -0.71
C TYR A 154 12.79 -2.78 -1.68
N VAL A 155 12.53 -1.48 -1.55
CA VAL A 155 13.27 -0.44 -2.29
C VAL A 155 14.75 -0.50 -1.93
N ASN A 156 15.08 -0.59 -0.64
CA ASN A 156 16.46 -0.74 -0.15
C ASN A 156 17.14 -2.04 -0.64
N TYR A 157 16.36 -3.12 -0.75
CA TYR A 157 16.86 -4.39 -1.28
C TYR A 157 17.13 -4.29 -2.78
N ALA A 158 16.20 -3.75 -3.55
CA ALA A 158 16.35 -3.56 -5.00
C ALA A 158 17.54 -2.65 -5.33
N ASP A 159 17.71 -1.55 -4.59
CA ASP A 159 18.80 -0.60 -4.79
C ASP A 159 20.20 -1.23 -4.63
N LYS A 160 20.34 -2.24 -3.78
CA LYS A 160 21.60 -3.00 -3.62
C LYS A 160 21.87 -4.01 -4.74
N LEU A 161 20.87 -4.30 -5.57
CA LEU A 161 21.01 -5.24 -6.69
C LEU A 161 21.33 -4.55 -8.01
N VAL A 162 21.12 -3.23 -8.10
CA VAL A 162 21.20 -2.49 -9.35
C VAL A 162 22.15 -1.30 -9.25
N ASP A 163 22.72 -0.91 -10.36
CA ASP A 163 23.55 0.30 -10.45
C ASP A 163 22.66 1.57 -10.33
N SER A 164 23.28 2.69 -10.00
CA SER A 164 22.56 3.96 -9.76
C SER A 164 21.88 4.53 -11.00
N ASP A 165 22.26 4.09 -12.21
CA ASP A 165 21.62 4.44 -13.48
C ASP A 165 20.34 3.65 -13.77
N LYS A 166 20.06 2.61 -13.00
CA LYS A 166 18.85 1.79 -13.18
C LYS A 166 17.64 2.38 -12.43
N ARG A 167 16.50 2.27 -13.08
CA ARG A 167 15.24 2.73 -12.52
C ARG A 167 14.68 1.73 -11.51
N ILE A 168 14.11 2.24 -10.42
CA ILE A 168 13.23 1.49 -9.52
C ILE A 168 11.84 2.11 -9.62
N VAL A 169 10.83 1.29 -9.87
CA VAL A 169 9.43 1.71 -9.96
C VAL A 169 8.62 1.00 -8.89
N LEU A 170 7.78 1.75 -8.19
CA LEU A 170 6.75 1.20 -7.30
C LEU A 170 5.44 1.09 -8.07
N TRP A 171 4.79 -0.06 -8.02
CA TRP A 171 3.44 -0.26 -8.51
C TRP A 171 2.59 -0.88 -7.41
N GLY A 172 1.38 -0.38 -7.20
CA GLY A 172 0.47 -0.93 -6.20
C GLY A 172 -0.98 -0.80 -6.60
N THR A 173 -1.76 -1.86 -6.32
CA THR A 173 -3.20 -1.87 -6.60
C THR A 173 -4.01 -1.78 -5.31
N SER A 174 -5.10 -0.99 -5.32
CA SER A 174 -6.05 -0.90 -4.22
C SER A 174 -5.35 -0.55 -2.90
N PHE A 175 -5.46 -1.40 -1.89
CA PHE A 175 -4.71 -1.34 -0.65
C PHE A 175 -3.18 -1.24 -0.86
N GLY A 176 -2.64 -1.95 -1.87
CA GLY A 176 -1.23 -1.83 -2.26
C GLY A 176 -0.88 -0.46 -2.82
N GLY A 177 -1.84 0.21 -3.48
CA GLY A 177 -1.71 1.60 -3.89
C GLY A 177 -1.55 2.54 -2.69
N ALA A 178 -2.33 2.34 -1.62
CA ALA A 178 -2.16 3.09 -0.38
C ALA A 178 -0.77 2.87 0.23
N THR A 179 -0.29 1.62 0.27
CA THR A 179 1.07 1.28 0.73
C THR A 179 2.14 2.04 -0.05
N VAL A 180 2.04 2.07 -1.37
CA VAL A 180 2.93 2.85 -2.25
C VAL A 180 2.85 4.34 -1.91
N GLY A 181 1.64 4.90 -1.78
CA GLY A 181 1.44 6.31 -1.46
C GLY A 181 2.08 6.72 -0.15
N VAL A 182 1.95 5.92 0.92
CA VAL A 182 2.61 6.17 2.21
C VAL A 182 4.14 6.05 2.08
N ALA A 183 4.64 5.03 1.37
CA ALA A 183 6.07 4.82 1.18
C ALA A 183 6.74 5.97 0.41
N MET A 184 6.04 6.60 -0.53
CA MET A 184 6.55 7.73 -1.33
C MET A 184 6.98 8.94 -0.48
N ALA A 185 6.42 9.13 0.71
CA ALA A 185 6.80 10.23 1.61
C ALA A 185 8.12 10.00 2.36
N ASN A 186 8.72 8.82 2.27
CA ASN A 186 10.02 8.55 2.86
C ASN A 186 11.13 9.20 2.01
N ASP A 187 12.03 9.95 2.62
CA ASP A 187 13.07 10.73 1.93
C ASP A 187 13.96 9.86 1.03
N TYR A 188 14.34 8.67 1.51
CA TYR A 188 15.15 7.74 0.73
C TYR A 188 14.38 7.21 -0.50
N VAL A 189 13.12 6.79 -0.32
CA VAL A 189 12.26 6.35 -1.41
C VAL A 189 12.05 7.48 -2.41
N ASN A 190 11.79 8.69 -1.92
CA ASN A 190 11.58 9.88 -2.74
C ASN A 190 12.83 10.25 -3.58
N SER A 191 14.02 9.97 -3.09
CA SER A 191 15.28 10.20 -3.82
C SER A 191 15.64 9.09 -4.80
N ARG A 192 15.20 7.85 -4.54
CA ARG A 192 15.68 6.66 -5.28
C ARG A 192 14.68 6.10 -6.30
N VAL A 193 13.39 6.23 -6.04
CA VAL A 193 12.33 5.69 -6.90
C VAL A 193 12.09 6.63 -8.08
N SER A 194 12.14 6.08 -9.29
CA SER A 194 12.00 6.86 -10.53
C SER A 194 10.55 7.19 -10.86
N ALA A 195 9.61 6.32 -10.51
CA ALA A 195 8.18 6.52 -10.72
C ALA A 195 7.35 5.65 -9.78
N ALA A 196 6.12 6.09 -9.53
CA ALA A 196 5.09 5.31 -8.86
C ALA A 196 3.84 5.19 -9.73
N VAL A 197 3.20 4.01 -9.68
CA VAL A 197 1.92 3.74 -10.32
C VAL A 197 0.96 3.24 -9.26
N MET A 198 -0.16 3.92 -9.10
CA MET A 198 -1.21 3.56 -8.13
C MET A 198 -2.48 3.20 -8.90
N ASP A 199 -2.82 1.92 -8.91
CA ASP A 199 -3.99 1.36 -9.61
C ASP A 199 -5.16 1.21 -8.64
N CYS A 200 -6.27 1.89 -8.91
CA CYS A 200 -7.46 1.99 -8.06
C CYS A 200 -7.15 2.15 -6.56
N PRO A 201 -6.33 3.15 -6.18
CA PRO A 201 -5.82 3.27 -4.82
C PRO A 201 -6.88 3.70 -3.82
N VAL A 202 -6.69 3.30 -2.55
CA VAL A 202 -7.38 3.89 -1.39
C VAL A 202 -6.74 5.24 -1.05
N SER A 203 -7.53 6.29 -0.83
CA SER A 203 -7.05 7.62 -0.41
C SER A 203 -7.05 7.83 1.10
N SER A 204 -7.95 7.14 1.84
CA SER A 204 -8.17 7.37 3.25
C SER A 204 -8.61 6.08 3.97
N MET A 205 -7.92 5.74 5.07
CA MET A 205 -8.36 4.66 5.96
C MET A 205 -9.69 5.02 6.63
N ARG A 206 -9.85 6.27 7.03
CA ARG A 206 -11.06 6.77 7.68
C ARG A 206 -12.30 6.54 6.80
N ASP A 207 -12.19 6.89 5.52
CA ASP A 207 -13.30 6.74 4.57
C ASP A 207 -13.66 5.27 4.36
N MET A 208 -12.66 4.40 4.17
CA MET A 208 -12.90 2.96 4.00
C MET A 208 -13.60 2.35 5.22
N VAL A 209 -13.16 2.72 6.43
CA VAL A 209 -13.82 2.26 7.67
C VAL A 209 -15.22 2.87 7.80
N SER A 210 -15.42 4.12 7.39
CA SER A 210 -16.73 4.78 7.42
C SER A 210 -17.76 4.07 6.54
N PHE A 211 -17.38 3.67 5.31
CA PHE A 211 -18.27 2.93 4.41
C PHE A 211 -18.77 1.62 5.03
N GLU A 212 -17.88 0.86 5.66
CA GLU A 212 -18.26 -0.39 6.34
C GLU A 212 -19.20 -0.12 7.54
N LEU A 213 -19.00 0.99 8.25
CA LEU A 213 -19.83 1.35 9.42
C LEU A 213 -21.20 1.88 9.04
N GLU A 214 -21.44 2.39 7.83
CA GLU A 214 -22.74 2.85 7.39
C GLU A 214 -23.78 1.71 7.41
N GLY A 215 -23.45 0.54 6.86
CA GLY A 215 -24.33 -0.64 6.91
C GLY A 215 -24.59 -1.14 8.34
N ILE A 216 -23.60 -1.04 9.23
CA ILE A 216 -23.76 -1.38 10.65
C ILE A 216 -24.66 -0.34 11.35
N SER A 217 -24.50 0.95 11.01
CA SER A 217 -25.32 2.05 11.53
C SER A 217 -26.80 1.84 11.22
N GLU A 218 -27.13 1.50 9.98
CA GLU A 218 -28.52 1.21 9.56
C GLU A 218 -29.12 0.05 10.34
N SER A 219 -28.35 -0.99 10.63
CA SER A 219 -28.85 -2.19 11.33
C SER A 219 -28.95 -2.02 12.85
N THR A 220 -28.10 -1.20 13.47
CA THR A 220 -28.02 -1.04 14.93
C THR A 220 -28.65 0.23 15.44
N GLY A 221 -28.86 1.25 14.60
CA GLY A 221 -29.31 2.58 14.97
C GLY A 221 -28.24 3.43 15.69
N MET A 222 -27.00 2.95 15.81
CA MET A 222 -25.88 3.72 16.35
C MET A 222 -25.25 4.57 15.22
N PRO A 223 -25.08 5.89 15.38
CA PRO A 223 -24.49 6.71 14.33
C PRO A 223 -23.07 6.24 13.93
N ALA A 224 -22.81 6.12 12.63
CA ALA A 224 -21.52 5.69 12.10
C ALA A 224 -20.35 6.56 12.60
N GLU A 225 -20.54 7.88 12.66
CA GLU A 225 -19.56 8.83 13.20
C GLU A 225 -19.20 8.58 14.67
N LEU A 226 -20.15 8.14 15.48
CA LEU A 226 -19.89 7.81 16.88
C LEU A 226 -19.07 6.51 17.01
N MET A 227 -19.37 5.52 16.15
CA MET A 227 -18.62 4.28 16.07
C MET A 227 -17.18 4.55 15.58
N LEU A 228 -17.06 5.36 14.54
CA LEU A 228 -15.77 5.76 13.95
C LEU A 228 -14.90 6.50 14.98
N TRP A 229 -15.49 7.46 15.71
CA TRP A 229 -14.78 8.17 16.79
C TRP A 229 -14.31 7.23 17.90
N ALA A 230 -15.16 6.31 18.35
CA ALA A 230 -14.79 5.33 19.37
C ALA A 230 -13.71 4.35 18.87
N GLY A 231 -13.82 3.90 17.61
CA GLY A 231 -12.82 3.07 16.94
C GLY A 231 -11.47 3.75 16.79
N GLY A 232 -11.46 5.04 16.39
CA GLY A 232 -10.24 5.83 16.28
C GLY A 232 -9.51 5.99 17.62
N ILE A 233 -10.26 6.16 18.73
CA ILE A 233 -9.67 6.16 20.08
C ILE A 233 -9.04 4.80 20.39
N ALA A 234 -9.74 3.70 20.14
CA ALA A 234 -9.24 2.36 20.41
C ALA A 234 -8.00 2.06 19.54
N LEU A 235 -8.04 2.40 18.26
CA LEU A 235 -6.89 2.27 17.35
C LEU A 235 -5.66 3.03 17.89
N LYS A 236 -5.86 4.28 18.31
CA LYS A 236 -4.79 5.10 18.88
C LYS A 236 -4.19 4.50 20.16
N LEU A 237 -5.02 3.92 21.01
CA LEU A 237 -4.58 3.28 22.25
C LEU A 237 -3.79 2.00 22.01
N HIS A 238 -4.21 1.18 21.02
CA HIS A 238 -3.59 -0.11 20.71
C HIS A 238 -2.39 -0.02 19.76
N MET A 239 -2.47 0.87 18.76
CA MET A 239 -1.52 0.91 17.65
C MET A 239 -0.64 2.17 17.65
N GLY A 240 -0.99 3.19 18.43
CA GLY A 240 -0.23 4.45 18.52
C GLY A 240 -0.53 5.46 17.41
N PHE A 241 -1.39 5.13 16.44
CA PHE A 241 -1.83 6.04 15.38
C PHE A 241 -3.37 6.07 15.30
N SER A 242 -3.93 7.09 14.67
CA SER A 242 -5.38 7.26 14.47
C SER A 242 -5.78 7.00 13.01
N LEU A 243 -7.08 6.95 12.73
CA LEU A 243 -7.58 6.82 11.36
C LEU A 243 -7.12 7.99 10.47
N GLU A 244 -7.10 9.19 11.04
CA GLU A 244 -6.68 10.42 10.38
C GLU A 244 -5.16 10.47 10.11
N ASP A 245 -4.35 9.66 10.78
CA ASP A 245 -2.92 9.54 10.49
C ASP A 245 -2.66 8.72 9.19
N VAL A 246 -3.71 8.11 8.60
CA VAL A 246 -3.63 7.27 7.39
C VAL A 246 -4.44 7.91 6.25
N GLU A 247 -4.12 9.18 5.98
CA GLU A 247 -4.59 9.95 4.83
C GLU A 247 -3.50 9.93 3.76
N ILE A 248 -3.70 9.13 2.71
CA ILE A 248 -2.70 8.90 1.67
C ILE A 248 -2.39 10.17 0.90
N THR A 249 -3.36 11.07 0.79
CA THR A 249 -3.23 12.40 0.19
C THR A 249 -2.13 13.24 0.86
N ASP A 250 -1.98 13.15 2.19
CA ASP A 250 -0.95 13.87 2.93
C ASP A 250 0.46 13.34 2.66
N TYR A 251 0.57 12.04 2.37
CA TYR A 251 1.85 11.39 2.05
C TYR A 251 2.28 11.71 0.62
N VAL A 252 1.41 11.53 -0.37
CA VAL A 252 1.74 11.83 -1.77
C VAL A 252 1.99 13.32 -2.02
N ASN A 253 1.42 14.20 -1.19
CA ASN A 253 1.68 15.65 -1.25
C ASN A 253 3.15 15.99 -0.92
N ARG A 254 3.79 15.21 -0.06
CA ARG A 254 5.20 15.40 0.34
C ARG A 254 6.20 14.76 -0.63
N SER A 255 5.73 14.00 -1.62
CA SER A 255 6.56 13.28 -2.57
C SER A 255 6.71 14.05 -3.88
N GLN A 256 7.90 14.00 -4.46
CA GLN A 256 8.20 14.50 -5.81
C GLN A 256 8.33 13.36 -6.84
N ILE A 257 8.13 12.10 -6.42
CA ILE A 257 8.20 10.95 -7.32
C ILE A 257 7.13 11.09 -8.41
N PRO A 258 7.49 11.04 -9.71
CA PRO A 258 6.54 11.00 -10.80
C PRO A 258 5.42 9.98 -10.57
N LEU A 259 4.16 10.39 -10.66
CA LEU A 259 3.01 9.59 -10.26
C LEU A 259 2.01 9.38 -11.41
N LEU A 260 1.73 8.11 -11.70
CA LEU A 260 0.58 7.71 -12.52
C LEU A 260 -0.52 7.14 -11.61
N VAL A 261 -1.70 7.74 -11.65
CA VAL A 261 -2.91 7.19 -11.04
C VAL A 261 -3.75 6.51 -12.12
N ILE A 262 -4.17 5.29 -11.89
CA ILE A 262 -5.09 4.54 -12.74
C ILE A 262 -6.36 4.29 -11.92
N ASN A 263 -7.53 4.62 -12.45
CA ASN A 263 -8.79 4.44 -11.74
C ASN A 263 -9.97 4.20 -12.69
N SER A 264 -11.12 3.81 -12.15
CA SER A 264 -12.34 3.59 -12.91
C SER A 264 -13.51 4.35 -12.33
N LYS A 265 -14.40 4.84 -13.23
CA LYS A 265 -15.66 5.47 -12.83
C LYS A 265 -16.69 4.49 -12.28
N ALA A 266 -16.55 3.20 -12.62
CA ALA A 266 -17.44 2.12 -12.18
C ALA A 266 -16.89 1.33 -10.99
N ASP A 267 -15.82 1.82 -10.34
CA ASP A 267 -15.25 1.18 -9.16
C ASP A 267 -16.14 1.44 -7.95
N GLU A 268 -16.72 0.36 -7.39
CA GLU A 268 -17.60 0.39 -6.22
C GLU A 268 -16.83 0.09 -4.92
N THR A 269 -15.58 -0.37 -5.00
CA THR A 269 -14.75 -0.71 -3.83
C THR A 269 -13.90 0.48 -3.38
N THR A 270 -13.13 1.06 -4.31
CA THR A 270 -12.43 2.32 -4.12
C THR A 270 -13.05 3.35 -5.05
N PRO A 271 -14.04 4.12 -4.59
CA PRO A 271 -14.78 5.05 -5.44
C PRO A 271 -13.86 5.97 -6.23
N PHE A 272 -14.28 6.30 -7.45
CA PHE A 272 -13.51 7.09 -8.41
C PHE A 272 -12.85 8.35 -7.82
N TYR A 273 -13.52 9.01 -6.87
CA TYR A 273 -12.98 10.22 -6.25
C TYR A 273 -11.67 9.97 -5.48
N MET A 274 -11.44 8.77 -4.92
CA MET A 274 -10.21 8.46 -4.17
C MET A 274 -8.95 8.59 -5.05
N GLY A 275 -8.99 8.05 -6.27
CA GLY A 275 -7.90 8.23 -7.23
C GLY A 275 -7.70 9.69 -7.65
N GLN A 276 -8.81 10.47 -7.77
CA GLN A 276 -8.74 11.89 -8.07
C GLN A 276 -8.10 12.69 -6.93
N GLU A 277 -8.48 12.42 -5.68
CA GLU A 277 -7.89 13.07 -4.50
C GLU A 277 -6.37 12.86 -4.45
N ILE A 278 -5.90 11.62 -4.64
CA ILE A 278 -4.47 11.30 -4.71
C ILE A 278 -3.79 12.07 -5.85
N PHE A 279 -4.38 12.06 -7.06
CA PHE A 279 -3.84 12.79 -8.20
C PHE A 279 -3.71 14.29 -7.94
N PHE A 280 -4.76 14.91 -7.39
CA PHE A 280 -4.72 16.35 -7.12
C PHE A 280 -3.80 16.71 -5.95
N ALA A 281 -3.76 15.87 -4.91
CA ALA A 281 -2.90 16.09 -3.75
C ALA A 281 -1.41 15.88 -4.04
N SER A 282 -1.06 15.03 -5.02
CA SER A 282 0.35 14.71 -5.33
C SER A 282 1.20 15.97 -5.54
N GLY A 283 2.33 16.04 -4.82
CA GLY A 283 3.34 17.09 -4.93
C GLY A 283 4.24 16.97 -6.16
N ALA A 284 4.15 15.86 -6.90
CA ALA A 284 4.99 15.63 -8.06
C ALA A 284 4.70 16.60 -9.21
N ASP A 285 5.75 17.16 -9.80
CA ASP A 285 5.66 17.96 -11.01
C ASP A 285 5.19 17.15 -12.22
N LYS A 286 5.65 15.89 -12.31
CA LYS A 286 5.27 14.93 -13.35
C LYS A 286 4.21 13.99 -12.80
N LYS A 287 2.96 14.18 -13.20
CA LYS A 287 1.86 13.29 -12.84
C LYS A 287 0.86 13.15 -13.98
N ASP A 288 0.24 11.99 -14.09
CA ASP A 288 -0.82 11.70 -15.05
C ASP A 288 -1.91 10.83 -14.41
N ILE A 289 -3.10 10.85 -14.97
CA ILE A 289 -4.22 10.03 -14.55
C ILE A 289 -4.86 9.32 -15.74
N PHE A 290 -4.99 8.01 -15.64
CA PHE A 290 -5.69 7.19 -16.61
C PHE A 290 -7.01 6.69 -16.00
N THR A 291 -8.14 7.01 -16.62
CA THR A 291 -9.47 6.64 -16.14
C THR A 291 -10.16 5.70 -17.12
N SER A 292 -10.58 4.52 -16.62
CA SER A 292 -11.54 3.66 -17.32
C SER A 292 -12.98 4.15 -17.07
N PRO A 293 -13.85 4.10 -18.06
CA PRO A 293 -15.25 4.49 -17.87
C PRO A 293 -16.09 3.44 -17.11
N ASP A 294 -15.75 2.15 -17.21
CA ASP A 294 -16.66 1.03 -16.93
C ASP A 294 -16.02 -0.23 -16.32
N SER A 295 -14.71 -0.23 -16.07
CA SER A 295 -14.05 -1.38 -15.44
C SER A 295 -14.41 -1.49 -13.96
N ALA A 296 -14.61 -2.71 -13.48
CA ALA A 296 -14.76 -2.99 -12.07
C ALA A 296 -13.44 -2.74 -11.31
N HIS A 297 -13.48 -2.78 -9.96
CA HIS A 297 -12.31 -2.64 -9.11
C HIS A 297 -11.17 -3.58 -9.49
N ALA A 298 -9.96 -3.05 -9.68
CA ALA A 298 -8.74 -3.77 -10.08
C ALA A 298 -8.85 -4.54 -11.42
N HIS A 299 -9.83 -4.22 -12.28
CA HIS A 299 -10.07 -4.93 -13.54
C HIS A 299 -9.60 -4.19 -14.80
N ILE A 300 -9.12 -2.94 -14.69
CA ILE A 300 -8.74 -2.14 -15.87
C ILE A 300 -7.69 -2.83 -16.73
N PHE A 301 -6.72 -3.49 -16.10
CA PHE A 301 -5.71 -4.28 -16.79
C PHE A 301 -6.33 -5.44 -17.58
N PHE A 302 -7.26 -6.18 -16.98
CA PHE A 302 -7.89 -7.36 -17.60
C PHE A 302 -8.87 -6.99 -18.72
N ASP A 303 -9.60 -5.90 -18.54
CA ASP A 303 -10.58 -5.43 -19.52
C ASP A 303 -9.90 -4.81 -20.75
N ASN A 304 -8.79 -4.08 -20.56
CA ASN A 304 -8.11 -3.32 -21.60
C ASN A 304 -6.58 -3.44 -21.53
N PRO A 305 -6.00 -4.66 -21.60
CA PRO A 305 -4.57 -4.90 -21.32
C PRO A 305 -3.63 -4.08 -22.20
N ARG A 306 -3.94 -3.94 -23.51
CA ARG A 306 -3.10 -3.14 -24.41
C ARG A 306 -3.13 -1.65 -24.12
N GLN A 307 -4.26 -1.12 -23.65
CA GLN A 307 -4.36 0.29 -23.31
C GLN A 307 -3.68 0.56 -21.98
N TYR A 308 -3.86 -0.34 -21.01
CA TYR A 308 -3.18 -0.29 -19.71
C TYR A 308 -1.66 -0.26 -19.90
N GLU A 309 -1.12 -1.24 -20.64
CA GLU A 309 0.31 -1.35 -20.96
C GLU A 309 0.84 -0.07 -21.62
N ARG A 310 0.18 0.44 -22.67
CA ARG A 310 0.59 1.68 -23.35
C ARG A 310 0.59 2.90 -22.42
N LYS A 311 -0.42 3.01 -21.53
CA LYS A 311 -0.50 4.13 -20.60
C LYS A 311 0.56 4.07 -19.53
N MET A 312 0.76 2.90 -18.93
CA MET A 312 1.73 2.68 -17.88
C MET A 312 3.17 2.88 -18.40
N PHE A 313 3.55 2.15 -19.44
CA PHE A 313 4.91 2.28 -19.99
C PHE A 313 5.13 3.59 -20.72
N GLY A 314 4.12 4.15 -21.39
CA GLY A 314 4.22 5.49 -21.97
C GLY A 314 4.51 6.56 -20.92
N PHE A 315 3.97 6.42 -19.71
CA PHE A 315 4.32 7.28 -18.58
C PHE A 315 5.73 7.01 -18.06
N ILE A 316 6.06 5.75 -17.73
CA ILE A 316 7.36 5.35 -17.17
C ILE A 316 8.51 5.73 -18.13
N ASP A 317 8.38 5.46 -19.42
CA ASP A 317 9.41 5.76 -20.43
C ASP A 317 9.55 7.27 -20.72
N SER A 318 8.56 8.09 -20.36
CA SER A 318 8.65 9.54 -20.44
C SER A 318 9.49 10.19 -19.32
N ILE A 319 9.92 9.38 -18.34
CA ILE A 319 10.74 9.81 -17.21
C ILE A 319 12.20 9.48 -17.54
N PRO A 320 13.11 10.45 -17.49
CA PRO A 320 14.54 10.21 -17.72
C PRO A 320 15.06 9.13 -16.75
N ALA A 321 15.94 8.27 -17.25
CA ALA A 321 16.69 7.37 -16.38
C ALA A 321 17.58 8.19 -15.41
N PRO A 322 17.82 7.70 -14.18
CA PRO A 322 18.75 8.35 -13.27
C PRO A 322 20.11 8.50 -13.95
N THR A 323 20.72 9.68 -13.83
CA THR A 323 22.12 9.87 -14.24
C THR A 323 23.00 9.26 -13.15
N GLY A 324 23.89 8.34 -13.49
CA GLY A 324 24.77 7.64 -12.54
C GLY A 324 25.82 8.52 -11.85
N GLU A 325 25.58 9.82 -11.71
CA GLU A 325 26.47 10.77 -11.03
C GLU A 325 26.20 10.79 -9.53
N GLY A 326 26.81 9.84 -8.83
CA GLY A 326 26.89 9.74 -7.38
C GLY A 326 28.27 9.41 -6.86
N GLU A 327 29.32 9.44 -7.73
CA GLU A 327 30.70 9.48 -7.26
C GLU A 327 31.02 10.93 -6.84
N THR A 328 30.92 11.22 -5.57
CA THR A 328 31.51 12.41 -4.96
C THR A 328 33.00 12.40 -5.26
N ASP A 329 33.43 13.44 -5.95
CA ASP A 329 34.81 13.81 -6.21
C ASP A 329 35.61 13.89 -4.88
N GLU A 330 36.17 12.75 -4.43
CA GLU A 330 37.16 12.67 -3.35
C GLU A 330 38.57 12.89 -3.85
N THR A 331 38.78 13.75 -4.87
CA THR A 331 40.12 14.11 -5.32
C THR A 331 40.27 15.62 -5.51
N GLU A 332 40.20 16.37 -4.40
CA GLU A 332 40.88 17.66 -4.31
C GLU A 332 41.08 18.07 -2.84
N ASN A 333 42.04 17.46 -2.16
CA ASN A 333 42.81 18.14 -1.12
C ASN A 333 44.12 17.36 -0.80
N ALA A 334 44.96 17.19 -1.80
CA ALA A 334 46.39 16.96 -1.54
C ALA A 334 47.02 18.35 -1.33
N GLY A 335 46.94 18.84 -0.10
CA GLY A 335 47.64 20.05 0.31
C GLY A 335 49.17 19.89 0.11
N GLU A 336 49.74 20.85 -0.60
CA GLU A 336 51.20 21.05 -0.72
C GLU A 336 51.86 21.05 0.66
N PRO A 337 53.06 20.45 0.81
CA PRO A 337 53.87 20.60 1.99
C PRO A 337 54.54 21.98 1.96
N ALA A 338 54.21 22.85 2.91
CA ALA A 338 54.96 24.08 3.17
C ALA A 338 56.41 23.76 3.51
N ALA A 339 57.34 24.22 2.66
CA ALA A 339 58.76 24.27 2.93
C ALA A 339 59.07 25.49 3.80
N ALA A 340 59.73 25.26 4.94
CA ALA A 340 60.84 25.99 5.55
C ALA A 340 60.93 25.69 7.06
#